data_68a4b4827b1fea0eea2e40f839a82787
#
_entry.id   68a4b4827b1fea0eea2e40f839a82787
#
_cell.length_a   1.000
_cell.length_b   1.000
_cell.length_c   1.000
_cell.angle_alpha   90.00
_cell.angle_beta   90.00
_cell.angle_gamma   90.00
#
_symmetry.space_group_name_H-M   'P 1'
#
loop_
_entity.id
_entity.type
_entity.pdbx_description
1 polymer ?
#
loop_
_entity_poly.entity_id
_entity_poly.type
_entity_poly.pdbx_seq_one_letter_code
_entity_poly.pdbx_strand_id
1 'polypeptide(L)'
;MEHIGTFNCSDETLNKIIRNAFWGIRSNYKGMPVDCPQRNERQPWLGDRTMGCWGESMLFDNYAMYTKWTRDIREAQREDGCIPDVAPAYWNYYSDNVTWPAALPMACDMLFTNFGDKRPIEENYPAIKKWVSHIREYYMTEDFIITKDKYGDWCVPPESLELIHSKDPSRKTDGALIATAYYLKVLQLMHRFASLQGLKADAEEWEDLEHRMKDAFNARFLHVKEGTSPVPGHTLYPDSIFYGNNTVTANILPLAFGLVPKNY
;
A
#
# COMPACT_ATOMS: atom_id res chain seq x y z
N MET A 1 -14.04 -2.91 -21.09
CA MET A 1 -13.32 -3.71 -20.08
C MET A 1 -14.03 -5.03 -19.97
N GLU A 2 -13.33 -6.08 -20.23
CA GLU A 2 -13.85 -7.44 -20.25
C GLU A 2 -13.81 -8.06 -18.86
N HIS A 3 -14.82 -8.87 -18.53
CA HIS A 3 -14.85 -9.69 -17.33
C HIS A 3 -14.13 -11.00 -17.64
N ILE A 4 -13.04 -11.29 -16.93
CA ILE A 4 -12.17 -12.43 -17.22
C ILE A 4 -12.14 -13.47 -16.10
N GLY A 5 -12.42 -13.07 -14.86
CA GLY A 5 -12.36 -13.95 -13.69
C GLY A 5 -13.74 -14.47 -13.28
N THR A 6 -13.81 -15.75 -12.92
CA THR A 6 -15.03 -16.35 -12.36
C THR A 6 -14.72 -17.00 -11.02
N PHE A 7 -15.67 -16.91 -10.11
CA PHE A 7 -15.59 -17.59 -8.80
C PHE A 7 -16.93 -18.23 -8.47
N ASN A 8 -16.88 -19.46 -8.06
CA ASN A 8 -18.04 -20.20 -7.55
C ASN A 8 -17.58 -21.25 -6.54
N CYS A 9 -18.27 -21.33 -5.41
CA CYS A 9 -18.01 -22.33 -4.38
C CYS A 9 -19.32 -22.79 -3.71
N SER A 10 -19.25 -23.75 -2.79
CA SER A 10 -20.41 -24.25 -2.05
C SER A 10 -20.97 -23.27 -1.00
N ASP A 11 -20.24 -22.23 -0.64
CA ASP A 11 -20.67 -21.20 0.31
C ASP A 11 -21.32 -20.03 -0.43
N GLU A 12 -22.64 -19.88 -0.26
CA GLU A 12 -23.41 -18.80 -0.88
C GLU A 12 -23.03 -17.41 -0.38
N THR A 13 -22.49 -17.27 0.83
CA THR A 13 -22.02 -15.98 1.35
C THR A 13 -20.79 -15.51 0.59
N LEU A 14 -19.83 -16.41 0.36
CA LEU A 14 -18.65 -16.10 -0.43
C LEU A 14 -19.01 -15.76 -1.88
N ASN A 15 -19.95 -16.50 -2.48
CA ASN A 15 -20.45 -16.20 -3.82
C ASN A 15 -21.07 -14.80 -3.91
N LYS A 16 -21.84 -14.39 -2.88
CA LYS A 16 -22.41 -13.03 -2.78
C LYS A 16 -21.34 -11.96 -2.61
N ILE A 17 -20.33 -12.21 -1.77
CA ILE A 17 -19.21 -11.27 -1.57
C ILE A 17 -18.52 -10.99 -2.90
N ILE A 18 -18.18 -12.01 -3.68
CA ILE A 18 -17.52 -11.83 -4.97
C ILE A 18 -18.42 -11.09 -5.97
N ARG A 19 -19.72 -11.40 -6.03
CA ARG A 19 -20.67 -10.66 -6.87
C ARG A 19 -20.74 -9.18 -6.47
N ASN A 20 -20.76 -8.87 -5.20
CA ASN A 20 -20.79 -7.50 -4.71
C ASN A 20 -19.47 -6.77 -5.04
N ALA A 21 -18.32 -7.44 -4.85
CA ALA A 21 -17.02 -6.91 -5.24
C ALA A 21 -16.96 -6.60 -6.74
N PHE A 22 -17.45 -7.51 -7.59
CA PHE A 22 -17.55 -7.30 -9.04
C PHE A 22 -18.31 -6.01 -9.39
N TRP A 23 -19.49 -5.81 -8.82
CA TRP A 23 -20.30 -4.63 -9.09
C TRP A 23 -19.69 -3.36 -8.50
N GLY A 24 -19.10 -3.44 -7.31
CA GLY A 24 -18.36 -2.35 -6.68
C GLY A 24 -17.21 -1.87 -7.55
N ILE A 25 -16.35 -2.79 -8.00
CA ILE A 25 -15.21 -2.48 -8.87
C ILE A 25 -15.69 -1.88 -10.20
N ARG A 26 -16.63 -2.57 -10.88
CA ARG A 26 -17.15 -2.12 -12.16
C ARG A 26 -17.76 -0.72 -12.11
N SER A 27 -18.48 -0.39 -11.06
CA SER A 27 -19.11 0.93 -10.89
C SER A 27 -18.11 2.05 -10.66
N ASN A 28 -16.90 1.72 -10.16
CA ASN A 28 -15.80 2.65 -9.91
C ASN A 28 -14.86 2.84 -11.11
N TYR A 29 -15.10 2.14 -12.21
CA TYR A 29 -14.31 2.32 -13.43
C TYR A 29 -14.99 3.35 -14.37
N LYS A 30 -14.42 4.54 -14.49
CA LYS A 30 -14.91 5.69 -15.28
C LYS A 30 -13.88 6.22 -16.28
N GLY A 31 -13.18 5.31 -16.98
CA GLY A 31 -11.98 5.64 -17.79
C GLY A 31 -10.72 5.85 -16.96
N MET A 32 -10.88 5.87 -15.66
CA MET A 32 -9.88 5.82 -14.58
C MET A 32 -10.53 5.15 -13.37
N PRO A 33 -9.76 4.59 -12.42
CA PRO A 33 -10.33 4.07 -11.19
C PRO A 33 -10.72 5.24 -10.27
N VAL A 34 -11.97 5.28 -9.82
CA VAL A 34 -12.44 6.31 -8.87
C VAL A 34 -12.80 5.71 -7.52
N ASP A 35 -12.79 6.55 -6.48
CA ASP A 35 -13.05 6.14 -5.11
C ASP A 35 -14.50 5.72 -4.85
N CYS A 36 -15.45 6.49 -5.36
CA CYS A 36 -16.87 6.28 -5.10
C CYS A 36 -17.75 6.69 -6.28
N PRO A 37 -18.68 5.82 -6.74
CA PRO A 37 -19.54 6.12 -7.89
C PRO A 37 -20.80 6.91 -7.52
N GLN A 38 -21.19 6.90 -6.23
CA GLN A 38 -22.53 7.32 -5.77
C GLN A 38 -22.64 8.78 -5.33
N ARG A 39 -21.52 9.47 -5.12
CA ARG A 39 -21.51 10.88 -4.64
C ARG A 39 -20.69 11.79 -5.57
N ASN A 40 -20.76 13.10 -5.35
CA ASN A 40 -20.09 14.10 -6.18
C ASN A 40 -18.58 14.25 -5.93
N GLU A 41 -17.91 13.18 -5.57
CA GLU A 41 -16.46 13.09 -5.46
C GLU A 41 -15.88 12.47 -6.72
N ARG A 42 -15.99 11.17 -6.89
CA ARG A 42 -15.52 10.42 -8.08
C ARG A 42 -14.11 10.80 -8.52
N GLN A 43 -13.19 10.82 -7.54
CA GLN A 43 -11.79 11.15 -7.75
C GLN A 43 -10.95 9.89 -7.82
N PRO A 44 -9.89 9.88 -8.63
CA PRO A 44 -8.96 8.76 -8.70
C PRO A 44 -7.94 8.82 -7.57
N TRP A 45 -8.42 8.60 -6.33
CA TRP A 45 -7.58 8.48 -5.16
C TRP A 45 -6.64 7.28 -5.29
N LEU A 46 -5.34 7.52 -5.10
CA LEU A 46 -4.33 6.50 -5.32
C LEU A 46 -4.42 5.39 -4.26
N GLY A 47 -4.66 5.76 -3.01
CA GLY A 47 -4.71 4.82 -1.89
C GLY A 47 -5.73 3.71 -2.04
N ASP A 48 -6.88 4.00 -2.67
CA ASP A 48 -7.92 3.01 -2.94
C ASP A 48 -7.43 1.85 -3.82
N ARG A 49 -6.36 2.06 -4.58
CA ARG A 49 -5.83 1.09 -5.54
C ARG A 49 -4.45 0.55 -5.18
N THR A 50 -3.81 1.07 -4.14
CA THR A 50 -2.46 0.65 -3.76
C THR A 50 -2.36 -0.87 -3.57
N MET A 51 -3.34 -1.47 -2.92
CA MET A 51 -3.43 -2.93 -2.77
C MET A 51 -4.59 -3.56 -3.57
N GLY A 52 -5.63 -2.77 -3.88
CA GLY A 52 -6.84 -3.26 -4.57
C GLY A 52 -6.61 -3.69 -6.00
N CYS A 53 -5.62 -3.12 -6.71
CA CYS A 53 -5.37 -3.39 -8.12
C CYS A 53 -5.15 -4.88 -8.46
N TRP A 54 -4.56 -5.64 -7.55
CA TRP A 54 -4.34 -7.09 -7.70
C TRP A 54 -5.66 -7.89 -7.76
N GLY A 55 -6.57 -7.63 -6.81
CA GLY A 55 -7.87 -8.29 -6.80
C GLY A 55 -8.75 -7.88 -7.99
N GLU A 56 -8.65 -6.63 -8.40
CA GLU A 56 -9.37 -6.10 -9.56
C GLU A 56 -8.92 -6.77 -10.86
N SER A 57 -7.62 -6.97 -11.05
CA SER A 57 -7.05 -7.61 -12.24
C SER A 57 -7.34 -9.12 -12.34
N MET A 58 -7.77 -9.75 -11.25
CA MET A 58 -8.27 -11.13 -11.28
C MET A 58 -9.69 -11.23 -11.84
N LEU A 59 -10.49 -10.17 -11.78
CA LEU A 59 -11.87 -10.14 -12.22
C LEU A 59 -12.04 -9.49 -13.59
N PHE A 60 -11.18 -8.52 -13.93
CA PHE A 60 -11.31 -7.71 -15.14
C PHE A 60 -10.00 -7.63 -15.91
N ASP A 61 -10.10 -7.66 -17.26
CA ASP A 61 -9.03 -7.17 -18.11
C ASP A 61 -8.97 -5.64 -17.98
N ASN A 62 -8.21 -5.20 -16.99
CA ASN A 62 -8.05 -3.78 -16.67
C ASN A 62 -6.68 -3.23 -17.14
N TYR A 63 -5.95 -4.01 -17.96
CA TYR A 63 -4.61 -3.67 -18.45
C TYR A 63 -4.54 -2.26 -19.06
N ALA A 64 -5.36 -1.96 -20.06
CA ALA A 64 -5.31 -0.68 -20.77
C ALA A 64 -5.60 0.51 -19.83
N MET A 65 -6.54 0.33 -18.90
CA MET A 65 -6.89 1.37 -17.95
C MET A 65 -5.75 1.65 -16.96
N TYR A 66 -5.17 0.61 -16.38
CA TYR A 66 -4.06 0.78 -15.44
C TYR A 66 -2.79 1.29 -16.13
N THR A 67 -2.47 0.82 -17.34
CA THR A 67 -1.35 1.34 -18.13
C THR A 67 -1.50 2.84 -18.39
N LYS A 68 -2.70 3.29 -18.76
CA LYS A 68 -2.99 4.73 -18.88
C LYS A 68 -2.84 5.45 -17.53
N TRP A 69 -3.41 4.88 -16.49
CA TRP A 69 -3.43 5.52 -15.17
C TRP A 69 -2.03 5.70 -14.55
N THR A 70 -1.12 4.73 -14.75
CA THR A 70 0.27 4.92 -14.32
C THR A 70 0.96 6.10 -15.02
N ARG A 71 0.62 6.39 -16.28
CA ARG A 71 1.08 7.59 -16.99
C ARG A 71 0.46 8.86 -16.41
N ASP A 72 -0.84 8.86 -16.16
CA ASP A 72 -1.53 10.01 -15.54
C ASP A 72 -0.89 10.36 -14.17
N ILE A 73 -0.55 9.36 -13.36
CA ILE A 73 0.13 9.57 -12.08
C ILE A 73 1.52 10.19 -12.29
N ARG A 74 2.31 9.64 -13.23
CA ARG A 74 3.64 10.16 -13.56
C ARG A 74 3.58 11.60 -14.07
N GLU A 75 2.64 11.92 -14.96
CA GLU A 75 2.47 13.26 -15.51
C GLU A 75 2.04 14.29 -14.46
N ALA A 76 1.40 13.84 -13.38
CA ALA A 76 1.03 14.68 -12.25
C ALA A 76 2.17 14.86 -11.21
N GLN A 77 3.32 14.20 -11.38
CA GLN A 77 4.44 14.32 -10.46
C GLN A 77 5.05 15.72 -10.52
N ARG A 78 5.33 16.32 -9.35
CA ARG A 78 6.00 17.62 -9.24
C ARG A 78 7.50 17.53 -9.52
N GLU A 79 8.09 18.69 -9.78
CA GLU A 79 9.53 18.81 -10.01
C GLU A 79 10.37 18.37 -8.81
N ASP A 80 9.88 18.54 -7.58
CA ASP A 80 10.52 18.07 -6.37
C ASP A 80 10.44 16.55 -6.15
N GLY A 81 9.66 15.84 -6.95
CA GLY A 81 9.47 14.40 -6.89
C GLY A 81 8.19 13.97 -6.18
N CYS A 82 7.45 14.89 -5.54
CA CYS A 82 6.19 14.55 -4.89
C CYS A 82 5.16 14.02 -5.89
N ILE A 83 4.55 12.88 -5.58
CA ILE A 83 3.41 12.31 -6.30
C ILE A 83 2.14 12.72 -5.57
N PRO A 84 1.06 13.15 -6.28
CA PRO A 84 -0.19 13.55 -5.63
C PRO A 84 -0.93 12.37 -5.02
N ASP A 85 -1.87 12.67 -4.13
CA ASP A 85 -2.78 11.68 -3.54
C ASP A 85 -3.88 11.26 -4.53
N VAL A 86 -4.13 12.10 -5.54
CA VAL A 86 -5.18 11.95 -6.57
C VAL A 86 -4.60 12.23 -7.95
N ALA A 87 -4.78 11.33 -8.92
CA ALA A 87 -4.34 11.53 -10.30
C ALA A 87 -5.18 10.68 -11.29
N PRO A 88 -5.59 11.23 -12.44
CA PRO A 88 -5.49 12.63 -12.82
C PRO A 88 -6.38 13.51 -11.93
N ALA A 89 -5.89 14.67 -11.53
CA ALA A 89 -6.57 15.48 -10.52
C ALA A 89 -7.35 16.62 -11.18
N TYR A 90 -8.59 16.81 -10.74
CA TYR A 90 -9.34 18.05 -10.96
C TYR A 90 -8.80 19.18 -10.07
N TRP A 91 -8.35 18.84 -8.85
CA TRP A 91 -7.55 19.66 -7.96
C TRP A 91 -6.33 18.88 -7.48
N ASN A 92 -5.22 19.56 -7.28
CA ASN A 92 -3.98 18.93 -6.90
C ASN A 92 -3.90 18.78 -5.37
N TYR A 93 -3.82 17.52 -4.92
CA TYR A 93 -3.56 17.13 -3.54
C TYR A 93 -2.17 16.54 -3.44
N TYR A 94 -1.24 17.26 -2.79
CA TYR A 94 0.13 16.82 -2.54
C TYR A 94 0.39 16.83 -1.04
N SER A 95 0.24 15.71 -0.37
CA SER A 95 0.37 15.61 1.07
C SER A 95 1.68 15.00 1.54
N ASP A 96 2.57 14.64 0.63
CA ASP A 96 3.78 13.88 0.93
C ASP A 96 3.47 12.61 1.74
N ASN A 97 2.50 11.89 1.27
CA ASN A 97 2.07 10.62 1.81
C ASN A 97 2.89 9.48 1.19
N VAL A 98 3.01 8.35 1.85
CA VAL A 98 3.69 7.17 1.31
C VAL A 98 2.69 6.17 0.76
N THR A 99 1.64 5.87 1.51
CA THR A 99 0.68 4.81 1.18
C THR A 99 -0.07 5.05 -0.13
N TRP A 100 -0.52 6.29 -0.38
CA TRP A 100 -1.25 6.63 -1.62
C TRP A 100 -0.35 6.62 -2.85
N PRO A 101 0.77 7.35 -2.88
CA PRO A 101 1.71 7.31 -4.01
C PRO A 101 2.30 5.94 -4.32
N ALA A 102 2.36 5.03 -3.35
CA ALA A 102 2.77 3.64 -3.58
C ALA A 102 1.90 2.92 -4.63
N ALA A 103 0.73 3.44 -4.97
CA ALA A 103 -0.10 2.93 -6.06
C ALA A 103 0.66 2.86 -7.40
N LEU A 104 1.57 3.81 -7.67
CA LEU A 104 2.32 3.82 -8.92
C LEU A 104 3.22 2.58 -9.07
N PRO A 105 4.17 2.30 -8.17
CA PRO A 105 4.98 1.06 -8.27
C PRO A 105 4.14 -0.21 -8.12
N MET A 106 3.10 -0.23 -7.27
CA MET A 106 2.22 -1.39 -7.12
C MET A 106 1.47 -1.72 -8.41
N ALA A 107 0.92 -0.72 -9.09
CA ALA A 107 0.23 -0.91 -10.36
C ALA A 107 1.20 -1.38 -11.47
N CYS A 108 2.42 -0.84 -11.52
CA CYS A 108 3.44 -1.31 -12.45
C CYS A 108 3.80 -2.78 -12.22
N ASP A 109 3.95 -3.19 -10.96
CA ASP A 109 4.23 -4.58 -10.61
C ASP A 109 3.05 -5.52 -10.93
N MET A 110 1.83 -5.09 -10.66
CA MET A 110 0.61 -5.81 -11.03
C MET A 110 0.52 -6.02 -12.55
N LEU A 111 0.76 -4.96 -13.34
CA LEU A 111 0.74 -5.04 -14.81
C LEU A 111 1.77 -6.02 -15.34
N PHE A 112 2.98 -6.04 -14.78
CA PHE A 112 4.00 -6.99 -15.15
C PHE A 112 3.64 -8.41 -14.73
N THR A 113 3.21 -8.60 -13.50
CA THR A 113 2.97 -9.94 -12.94
C THR A 113 1.74 -10.62 -13.57
N ASN A 114 0.65 -9.87 -13.78
CA ASN A 114 -0.60 -10.44 -14.26
C ASN A 114 -0.76 -10.41 -15.78
N PHE A 115 -0.11 -9.46 -16.46
CA PHE A 115 -0.21 -9.28 -17.92
C PHE A 115 1.11 -9.47 -18.68
N GLY A 116 2.24 -9.67 -17.99
CA GLY A 116 3.54 -9.92 -18.60
C GLY A 116 4.19 -8.69 -19.24
N ASP A 117 3.65 -7.49 -19.05
CA ASP A 117 4.16 -6.28 -19.69
C ASP A 117 5.08 -5.47 -18.77
N LYS A 118 6.36 -5.42 -19.12
CA LYS A 118 7.35 -4.66 -18.36
C LYS A 118 7.46 -3.17 -18.74
N ARG A 119 6.83 -2.74 -19.85
CA ARG A 119 6.89 -1.34 -20.29
C ARG A 119 6.41 -0.34 -19.23
N PRO A 120 5.32 -0.58 -18.47
CA PRO A 120 4.95 0.31 -17.38
C PRO A 120 6.03 0.46 -16.31
N ILE A 121 6.83 -0.58 -16.05
CA ILE A 121 7.99 -0.49 -15.15
C ILE A 121 9.06 0.42 -15.78
N GLU A 122 9.47 0.15 -17.01
CA GLU A 122 10.52 0.90 -17.72
C GLU A 122 10.16 2.39 -17.84
N GLU A 123 8.91 2.69 -18.22
CA GLU A 123 8.42 4.06 -18.41
C GLU A 123 8.31 4.86 -17.11
N ASN A 124 7.98 4.21 -15.98
CA ASN A 124 7.72 4.88 -14.72
C ASN A 124 8.88 4.80 -13.72
N TYR A 125 9.89 3.95 -13.96
CA TYR A 125 11.02 3.78 -13.05
C TYR A 125 11.71 5.10 -12.66
N PRO A 126 12.03 6.03 -13.58
CA PRO A 126 12.64 7.31 -13.21
C PRO A 126 11.76 8.15 -12.28
N ALA A 127 10.45 8.16 -12.51
CA ALA A 127 9.49 8.89 -11.67
C ALA A 127 9.37 8.28 -10.27
N ILE A 128 9.30 6.94 -10.19
CA ILE A 128 9.27 6.24 -8.90
C ILE A 128 10.58 6.47 -8.13
N LYS A 129 11.74 6.38 -8.80
CA LYS A 129 13.05 6.66 -8.20
C LYS A 129 13.12 8.08 -7.63
N LYS A 130 12.61 9.05 -8.37
CA LYS A 130 12.57 10.45 -7.95
C LYS A 130 11.67 10.64 -6.71
N TRP A 131 10.51 10.01 -6.68
CA TRP A 131 9.62 10.04 -5.52
C TRP A 131 10.23 9.34 -4.29
N VAL A 132 10.83 8.16 -4.46
CA VAL A 132 11.54 7.46 -3.38
C VAL A 132 12.65 8.33 -2.80
N SER A 133 13.43 9.01 -3.64
CA SER A 133 14.48 9.94 -3.20
C SER A 133 13.89 11.13 -2.46
N HIS A 134 12.79 11.72 -2.92
CA HIS A 134 12.08 12.81 -2.25
C HIS A 134 11.63 12.41 -0.83
N ILE A 135 10.96 11.25 -0.69
CA ILE A 135 10.53 10.77 0.63
C ILE A 135 11.72 10.50 1.54
N ARG A 136 12.80 9.93 1.02
CA ARG A 136 14.03 9.71 1.79
C ARG A 136 14.65 11.01 2.28
N GLU A 137 14.73 12.02 1.44
CA GLU A 137 15.35 13.31 1.76
C GLU A 137 14.57 14.10 2.83
N TYR A 138 13.24 14.13 2.72
CA TYR A 138 12.42 15.00 3.56
C TYR A 138 11.82 14.33 4.79
N TYR A 139 11.66 13.01 4.80
CA TYR A 139 10.88 12.29 5.82
C TYR A 139 11.58 11.10 6.46
N MET A 140 12.77 10.73 6.00
CA MET A 140 13.53 9.65 6.65
C MET A 140 14.41 10.22 7.76
N THR A 141 14.34 9.61 8.95
CA THR A 141 15.23 9.93 10.06
C THR A 141 16.62 9.30 9.86
N GLU A 142 17.60 9.73 10.68
CA GLU A 142 18.93 9.10 10.74
C GLU A 142 18.84 7.61 11.11
N ASP A 143 17.80 7.22 11.85
CA ASP A 143 17.51 5.83 12.24
C ASP A 143 16.70 5.06 11.17
N PHE A 144 16.65 5.51 9.93
CA PHE A 144 15.98 4.85 8.81
C PHE A 144 14.46 4.62 8.98
N ILE A 145 13.76 5.51 9.66
CA ILE A 145 12.31 5.47 9.83
C ILE A 145 11.68 6.61 9.04
N ILE A 146 10.63 6.33 8.29
CA ILE A 146 9.79 7.36 7.64
C ILE A 146 8.82 7.91 8.68
N THR A 147 8.85 9.22 8.90
CA THR A 147 8.18 9.85 10.05
C THR A 147 6.69 10.09 9.85
N LYS A 148 6.19 9.99 8.61
CA LYS A 148 4.87 10.53 8.28
C LYS A 148 4.11 9.64 7.30
N ASP A 149 2.89 9.29 7.67
CA ASP A 149 1.79 8.98 6.75
C ASP A 149 0.54 9.75 7.20
N LYS A 150 -0.13 10.42 6.26
CA LYS A 150 -1.26 11.29 6.56
C LYS A 150 -2.54 10.51 6.79
N TYR A 151 -2.75 9.46 6.01
CA TYR A 151 -4.02 8.74 6.01
C TYR A 151 -3.99 7.52 6.91
N GLY A 152 -2.94 6.72 6.84
CA GLY A 152 -2.74 5.57 7.71
C GLY A 152 -3.94 4.62 7.70
N ASP A 153 -4.42 4.27 8.89
CA ASP A 153 -5.70 3.59 9.10
C ASP A 153 -6.86 4.58 8.88
N TRP A 154 -7.26 4.76 7.62
CA TRP A 154 -8.27 5.76 7.25
C TRP A 154 -9.62 5.51 7.91
N CYS A 155 -10.09 4.28 7.87
CA CYS A 155 -11.36 3.87 8.42
C CYS A 155 -11.20 2.59 9.26
N VAL A 156 -10.82 2.74 10.53
CA VAL A 156 -10.76 1.61 11.46
C VAL A 156 -12.17 1.15 11.80
N PRO A 157 -12.55 -0.11 11.52
CA PRO A 157 -13.86 -0.62 11.93
C PRO A 157 -14.06 -0.51 13.43
N PRO A 158 -15.23 -0.05 13.90
CA PRO A 158 -15.50 0.00 15.33
C PRO A 158 -15.73 -1.40 15.89
N GLU A 159 -15.20 -1.68 17.07
CA GLU A 159 -15.42 -2.92 17.81
C GLU A 159 -16.84 -3.00 18.39
N SER A 160 -17.47 -1.83 18.58
CA SER A 160 -18.87 -1.70 18.97
C SER A 160 -19.50 -0.46 18.32
N LEU A 161 -20.84 -0.39 18.30
CA LEU A 161 -21.59 0.74 17.74
C LEU A 161 -21.27 2.07 18.44
N GLU A 162 -20.96 2.04 19.73
CA GLU A 162 -20.62 3.22 20.52
C GLU A 162 -19.29 3.86 20.08
N LEU A 163 -18.41 3.05 19.46
CA LEU A 163 -17.09 3.49 19.01
C LEU A 163 -17.06 4.01 17.57
N ILE A 164 -18.19 4.04 16.84
CA ILE A 164 -18.25 4.48 15.44
C ILE A 164 -17.62 5.87 15.24
N HIS A 165 -17.76 6.76 16.22
CA HIS A 165 -17.22 8.12 16.16
C HIS A 165 -16.03 8.33 17.10
N SER A 166 -15.46 7.27 17.66
CA SER A 166 -14.29 7.37 18.53
C SER A 166 -13.11 8.00 17.79
N LYS A 167 -12.51 9.01 18.42
CA LYS A 167 -11.29 9.66 17.98
C LYS A 167 -10.07 9.21 18.79
N ASP A 168 -10.20 8.14 19.56
CA ASP A 168 -9.13 7.60 20.39
C ASP A 168 -7.91 7.22 19.50
N PRO A 169 -6.75 7.89 19.68
CA PRO A 169 -5.55 7.62 18.89
C PRO A 169 -5.04 6.18 19.04
N SER A 170 -5.30 5.53 20.19
CA SER A 170 -4.85 4.16 20.44
C SER A 170 -5.48 3.12 19.51
N ARG A 171 -6.58 3.46 18.85
CA ARG A 171 -7.28 2.61 17.87
C ARG A 171 -6.67 2.68 16.46
N LYS A 172 -5.81 3.63 16.21
CA LYS A 172 -5.14 3.81 14.91
C LYS A 172 -3.70 3.34 14.99
N THR A 173 -3.27 2.69 13.93
CA THR A 173 -1.85 2.35 13.77
C THR A 173 -1.00 3.61 13.64
N ASP A 174 0.19 3.60 14.24
CA ASP A 174 1.17 4.67 14.10
C ASP A 174 1.48 4.93 12.61
N GLY A 175 1.35 6.18 12.19
CA GLY A 175 1.63 6.61 10.82
C GLY A 175 3.08 6.35 10.39
N ALA A 176 4.04 6.43 11.31
CA ALA A 176 5.44 6.12 11.00
C ALA A 176 5.64 4.61 10.74
N LEU A 177 4.94 3.74 11.47
CA LEU A 177 4.94 2.31 11.21
C LEU A 177 4.40 2.01 9.79
N ILE A 178 3.24 2.57 9.46
CA ILE A 178 2.61 2.36 8.14
C ILE A 178 3.51 2.92 7.02
N ALA A 179 3.97 4.16 7.16
CA ALA A 179 4.84 4.80 6.18
C ALA A 179 6.11 3.98 5.92
N THR A 180 6.79 3.53 7.00
CA THR A 180 8.03 2.77 6.88
C THR A 180 7.78 1.40 6.26
N ALA A 181 6.70 0.70 6.64
CA ALA A 181 6.34 -0.59 6.06
C ALA A 181 6.04 -0.49 4.56
N TYR A 182 5.26 0.51 4.13
CA TYR A 182 4.98 0.74 2.71
C TYR A 182 6.22 1.18 1.93
N TYR A 183 7.07 2.02 2.52
CA TYR A 183 8.31 2.42 1.88
C TYR A 183 9.26 1.21 1.69
N LEU A 184 9.37 0.33 2.68
CA LEU A 184 10.09 -0.94 2.56
C LEU A 184 9.54 -1.80 1.42
N LYS A 185 8.21 -1.92 1.31
CA LYS A 185 7.59 -2.63 0.18
C LYS A 185 7.94 -1.98 -1.15
N VAL A 186 7.99 -0.67 -1.23
CA VAL A 186 8.40 0.05 -2.44
C VAL A 186 9.87 -0.20 -2.75
N LEU A 187 10.77 -0.25 -1.77
CA LEU A 187 12.17 -0.60 -2.00
C LEU A 187 12.34 -2.02 -2.59
N GLN A 188 11.58 -2.99 -2.10
CA GLN A 188 11.53 -4.34 -2.68
C GLN A 188 11.13 -4.31 -4.16
N LEU A 189 10.14 -3.48 -4.50
CA LEU A 189 9.74 -3.29 -5.89
C LEU A 189 10.81 -2.58 -6.71
N MET A 190 11.47 -1.56 -6.16
CA MET A 190 12.57 -0.86 -6.83
C MET A 190 13.76 -1.76 -7.11
N HIS A 191 14.14 -2.61 -6.15
CA HIS A 191 15.16 -3.64 -6.36
C HIS A 191 14.75 -4.60 -7.51
N ARG A 192 13.51 -5.11 -7.49
CA ARG A 192 12.97 -5.97 -8.55
C ARG A 192 12.98 -5.27 -9.91
N PHE A 193 12.52 -4.03 -9.98
CA PHE A 193 12.45 -3.25 -11.23
C PHE A 193 13.83 -2.93 -11.79
N ALA A 194 14.77 -2.57 -10.94
CA ALA A 194 16.17 -2.35 -11.33
C ALA A 194 16.79 -3.63 -11.89
N SER A 195 16.57 -4.75 -11.23
CA SER A 195 17.05 -6.07 -11.65
C SER A 195 16.48 -6.48 -13.02
N LEU A 196 15.17 -6.29 -13.25
CA LEU A 196 14.49 -6.57 -14.53
C LEU A 196 15.04 -5.71 -15.70
N GLN A 197 15.56 -4.53 -15.39
CA GLN A 197 16.14 -3.60 -16.36
C GLN A 197 17.67 -3.71 -16.46
N GLY A 198 18.32 -4.55 -15.66
CA GLY A 198 19.77 -4.70 -15.63
C GLY A 198 20.51 -3.52 -14.99
N LEU A 199 19.83 -2.69 -14.20
CA LEU A 199 20.38 -1.52 -13.49
C LEU A 199 21.05 -1.97 -12.18
N LYS A 200 22.22 -2.58 -12.28
CA LYS A 200 22.90 -3.25 -11.15
C LYS A 200 23.15 -2.33 -9.96
N ALA A 201 23.71 -1.13 -10.22
CA ALA A 201 24.02 -0.18 -9.14
C ALA A 201 22.76 0.26 -8.37
N ASP A 202 21.65 0.47 -9.07
CA ASP A 202 20.38 0.80 -8.44
C ASP A 202 19.85 -0.41 -7.64
N ALA A 203 19.94 -1.62 -8.17
CA ALA A 203 19.49 -2.82 -7.47
C ALA A 203 20.24 -3.02 -6.13
N GLU A 204 21.56 -2.86 -6.16
CA GLU A 204 22.41 -2.94 -4.96
C GLU A 204 22.07 -1.84 -3.95
N GLU A 205 21.84 -0.61 -4.40
CA GLU A 205 21.44 0.52 -3.53
C GLU A 205 20.11 0.23 -2.81
N TRP A 206 19.10 -0.25 -3.57
CA TRP A 206 17.78 -0.51 -3.01
C TRP A 206 17.78 -1.70 -2.05
N GLU A 207 18.55 -2.74 -2.32
CA GLU A 207 18.70 -3.89 -1.44
C GLU A 207 19.40 -3.50 -0.12
N ASP A 208 20.51 -2.74 -0.18
CA ASP A 208 21.20 -2.26 1.03
C ASP A 208 20.27 -1.40 1.89
N LEU A 209 19.56 -0.45 1.27
CA LEU A 209 18.64 0.42 1.99
C LEU A 209 17.48 -0.37 2.60
N GLU A 210 16.91 -1.35 1.87
CA GLU A 210 15.86 -2.22 2.39
C GLU A 210 16.31 -2.97 3.64
N HIS A 211 17.50 -3.59 3.59
CA HIS A 211 18.04 -4.34 4.74
C HIS A 211 18.19 -3.45 5.98
N ARG A 212 18.82 -2.29 5.83
CA ARG A 212 19.02 -1.34 6.94
C ARG A 212 17.70 -0.83 7.52
N MET A 213 16.76 -0.50 6.65
CA MET A 213 15.43 -0.05 7.08
C MET A 213 14.62 -1.16 7.75
N LYS A 214 14.74 -2.40 7.27
CA LYS A 214 14.05 -3.55 7.87
C LYS A 214 14.55 -3.83 9.28
N ASP A 215 15.85 -3.73 9.50
CA ASP A 215 16.44 -3.87 10.84
C ASP A 215 15.95 -2.75 11.77
N ALA A 216 15.98 -1.51 11.30
CA ALA A 216 15.47 -0.34 12.03
C ALA A 216 13.96 -0.44 12.34
N PHE A 217 13.16 -0.89 11.38
CA PHE A 217 11.73 -1.12 11.55
C PHE A 217 11.45 -2.12 12.67
N ASN A 218 12.15 -3.25 12.67
CA ASN A 218 11.97 -4.26 13.70
C ASN A 218 12.51 -3.79 15.07
N ALA A 219 13.63 -3.10 15.10
CA ALA A 219 14.16 -2.53 16.34
C ALA A 219 13.20 -1.52 16.99
N ARG A 220 12.47 -0.75 16.18
CA ARG A 220 11.55 0.28 16.67
C ARG A 220 10.14 -0.25 16.98
N PHE A 221 9.59 -1.11 16.15
CA PHE A 221 8.15 -1.43 16.19
C PHE A 221 7.83 -2.85 16.64
N LEU A 222 8.77 -3.80 16.59
CA LEU A 222 8.55 -5.15 17.07
C LEU A 222 8.65 -5.20 18.60
N HIS A 223 7.59 -5.63 19.24
CA HIS A 223 7.56 -5.88 20.68
C HIS A 223 7.51 -7.37 20.95
N VAL A 224 8.39 -7.83 21.83
CA VAL A 224 8.40 -9.20 22.35
C VAL A 224 8.23 -9.12 23.86
N LYS A 225 7.08 -9.58 24.35
CA LYS A 225 6.77 -9.60 25.77
C LYS A 225 6.52 -11.03 26.22
N GLU A 226 7.27 -11.47 27.21
CA GLU A 226 7.02 -12.73 27.88
C GLU A 226 5.93 -12.55 28.96
N GLY A 227 5.01 -13.51 29.03
CA GLY A 227 4.07 -13.67 30.14
C GLY A 227 2.91 -12.69 30.24
N THR A 228 2.72 -11.76 29.28
CA THR A 228 1.59 -10.82 29.32
C THR A 228 0.88 -10.73 27.98
N SER A 229 -0.47 -10.84 28.02
CA SER A 229 -1.28 -10.47 26.84
C SER A 229 -1.31 -8.96 26.68
N PRO A 230 -1.06 -8.41 25.47
CA PRO A 230 -1.16 -6.96 25.24
C PRO A 230 -2.62 -6.46 25.26
N VAL A 231 -3.59 -7.35 25.17
CA VAL A 231 -5.02 -7.01 25.22
C VAL A 231 -5.59 -7.37 26.58
N PRO A 232 -6.12 -6.42 27.37
CA PRO A 232 -6.74 -6.70 28.65
C PRO A 232 -7.84 -7.77 28.52
N GLY A 233 -7.78 -8.81 29.33
CA GLY A 233 -8.76 -9.91 29.33
C GLY A 233 -8.47 -11.05 28.35
N HIS A 234 -7.47 -10.95 27.49
CA HIS A 234 -7.01 -12.07 26.66
C HIS A 234 -5.83 -12.81 27.31
N THR A 235 -6.06 -14.07 27.66
CA THR A 235 -5.04 -14.95 28.27
C THR A 235 -4.45 -15.96 27.29
N LEU A 236 -4.74 -15.83 25.98
CA LEU A 236 -4.48 -16.87 25.00
C LEU A 236 -2.99 -17.08 24.66
N TYR A 237 -2.14 -16.10 24.92
CA TYR A 237 -0.71 -16.19 24.59
C TYR A 237 0.12 -15.65 25.76
N PRO A 238 0.82 -16.50 26.51
CA PRO A 238 1.72 -16.07 27.57
C PRO A 238 2.86 -15.20 27.02
N ASP A 239 3.32 -15.50 25.80
CA ASP A 239 4.37 -14.74 25.10
C ASP A 239 3.71 -13.93 24.01
N SER A 240 3.71 -12.62 24.13
CA SER A 240 3.06 -11.72 23.16
C SER A 240 4.11 -11.12 22.24
N ILE A 241 3.98 -11.39 20.94
CA ILE A 241 4.76 -10.77 19.88
C ILE A 241 3.82 -9.94 19.04
N PHE A 242 4.08 -8.63 18.92
CA PHE A 242 3.23 -7.72 18.16
C PHE A 242 4.01 -6.50 17.68
N TYR A 243 3.45 -5.80 16.73
CA TYR A 243 3.99 -4.55 16.21
C TYR A 243 3.25 -3.31 16.72
N GLY A 244 4.02 -2.25 17.00
CA GLY A 244 3.48 -0.93 17.37
C GLY A 244 2.51 -0.99 18.54
N ASN A 245 1.30 -0.47 18.34
CA ASN A 245 0.23 -0.47 19.33
C ASN A 245 -0.72 -1.68 19.22
N ASN A 246 -0.29 -2.75 18.57
CA ASN A 246 -1.01 -4.02 18.45
C ASN A 246 -2.36 -3.94 17.72
N THR A 247 -2.51 -3.01 16.80
CA THR A 247 -3.69 -3.00 15.91
C THR A 247 -3.59 -4.10 14.87
N VAL A 248 -4.71 -4.45 14.23
CA VAL A 248 -4.75 -5.43 13.13
C VAL A 248 -3.79 -5.00 12.01
N THR A 249 -3.82 -3.73 11.61
CA THR A 249 -2.96 -3.18 10.55
C THR A 249 -1.48 -3.25 10.94
N ALA A 250 -1.14 -2.89 12.19
CA ALA A 250 0.25 -2.93 12.67
C ALA A 250 0.86 -4.33 12.59
N ASN A 251 0.06 -5.37 12.78
CA ASN A 251 0.52 -6.77 12.74
C ASN A 251 0.46 -7.37 11.33
N ILE A 252 -0.55 -7.02 10.53
CA ILE A 252 -0.71 -7.60 9.18
C ILE A 252 0.32 -7.05 8.19
N LEU A 253 0.63 -5.75 8.22
CA LEU A 253 1.56 -5.15 7.27
C LEU A 253 2.96 -5.80 7.28
N PRO A 254 3.62 -5.99 8.43
CA PRO A 254 4.91 -6.67 8.47
C PRO A 254 4.86 -8.11 7.93
N LEU A 255 3.79 -8.84 8.23
CA LEU A 255 3.58 -10.20 7.69
C LEU A 255 3.42 -10.17 6.17
N ALA A 256 2.53 -9.31 5.67
CA ALA A 256 2.22 -9.22 4.24
C ALA A 256 3.43 -8.78 3.40
N PHE A 257 4.30 -7.93 3.95
CA PHE A 257 5.47 -7.41 3.25
C PHE A 257 6.77 -8.17 3.55
N GLY A 258 6.70 -9.27 4.31
CA GLY A 258 7.86 -10.10 4.62
C GLY A 258 8.90 -9.41 5.51
N LEU A 259 8.45 -8.51 6.39
CA LEU A 259 9.33 -7.74 7.27
C LEU A 259 9.64 -8.46 8.58
N VAL A 260 8.82 -9.42 8.98
CA VAL A 260 8.99 -10.17 10.23
C VAL A 260 10.31 -10.96 10.21
N PRO A 261 11.13 -10.90 11.25
CA PRO A 261 12.35 -11.71 11.34
C PRO A 261 12.02 -13.20 11.37
N LYS A 262 12.89 -14.03 10.80
CA LYS A 262 12.67 -15.48 10.62
C LYS A 262 12.49 -16.29 11.92
N ASN A 263 12.90 -15.74 13.03
CA ASN A 263 12.82 -16.38 14.35
C ASN A 263 11.51 -16.07 15.10
N TYR A 264 10.57 -15.34 14.47
CA TYR A 264 9.26 -15.00 15.03
C TYR A 264 8.10 -15.45 14.16
#